data_90b2ea865dabae6f604963ac1a538b2f
#
_entry.id   90b2ea865dabae6f604963ac1a538b2f
#
_cell.length_a   1.000
_cell.length_b   1.000
_cell.length_c   1.000
_cell.angle_alpha   90.00
_cell.angle_beta   90.00
_cell.angle_gamma   90.00
#
_symmetry.space_group_name_H-M   'P 1'
#
loop_
_entity.id
_entity.type
_entity.pdbx_description
1 polymer ?
#
loop_
_entity_poly.entity_id
_entity_poly.type
_entity_poly.pdbx_seq_one_letter_code
_entity_poly.pdbx_strand_id
1 'polypeptide(L)'
;MKKIGMIIAVEFTPFKEAYGEPEEVVKDRGFEVSIYKKDRYSLYVISSGEGEVPASICTQYLIDKYNVEMILNYGVVGALSDKLGHALTCVVKEVVDYRFDTSAIDKIPVGKHPNLPLAIPTDENLRNKALEVVPLLEVRCASGDRFVDNPKEKEAINKEFGCDICEMEAAGILLTSLRNNVPALFIKVIADTLFGGANEYADKSQTAAKECTKILEHIMDTL
;
A
#
# COMPACT_ATOMS: atom_id res chain seq x y z
N MET A 1 17.77 -3.93 -16.66
CA MET A 1 16.82 -2.86 -16.31
C MET A 1 15.78 -3.48 -15.38
N LYS A 2 15.60 -2.97 -14.17
CA LYS A 2 14.68 -3.53 -13.18
C LYS A 2 13.24 -3.39 -13.63
N LYS A 3 12.39 -4.36 -13.27
CA LYS A 3 10.97 -4.33 -13.53
C LYS A 3 10.22 -4.16 -12.21
N ILE A 4 9.54 -3.04 -12.05
CA ILE A 4 8.78 -2.69 -10.85
C ILE A 4 7.30 -2.78 -11.17
N GLY A 5 6.55 -3.60 -10.43
CA GLY A 5 5.10 -3.61 -10.45
C GLY A 5 4.56 -2.60 -9.44
N MET A 6 3.64 -1.74 -9.82
CA MET A 6 3.01 -0.79 -8.90
C MET A 6 1.51 -1.02 -8.84
N ILE A 7 1.02 -1.22 -7.63
CA ILE A 7 -0.43 -1.30 -7.34
C ILE A 7 -0.89 0.03 -6.75
N ILE A 8 -1.87 0.64 -7.39
CA ILE A 8 -2.58 1.83 -6.91
C ILE A 8 -4.04 1.48 -6.78
N ALA A 9 -4.68 1.79 -5.67
CA ALA A 9 -6.12 1.52 -5.53
C ALA A 9 -6.96 2.50 -6.37
N VAL A 10 -7.06 3.75 -5.92
CA VAL A 10 -7.91 4.79 -6.54
C VAL A 10 -7.16 6.08 -6.91
N GLU A 11 -5.89 6.22 -6.48
CA GLU A 11 -5.09 7.45 -6.65
C GLU A 11 -4.36 7.51 -8.01
N PHE A 12 -4.85 6.80 -9.03
CA PHE A 12 -4.17 6.74 -10.33
C PHE A 12 -4.14 8.10 -11.04
N THR A 13 -5.22 8.89 -10.95
CA THR A 13 -5.26 10.22 -11.56
C THR A 13 -4.22 11.17 -10.96
N PRO A 14 -4.14 11.38 -9.62
CA PRO A 14 -3.09 12.23 -9.03
C PRO A 14 -1.69 11.68 -9.28
N PHE A 15 -1.50 10.36 -9.33
CA PHE A 15 -0.23 9.77 -9.73
C PHE A 15 0.15 10.16 -11.16
N LYS A 16 -0.73 9.97 -12.13
CA LYS A 16 -0.51 10.30 -13.54
C LYS A 16 -0.24 11.79 -13.75
N GLU A 17 -0.97 12.67 -13.07
CA GLU A 17 -0.76 14.12 -13.14
C GLU A 17 0.62 14.55 -12.60
N ALA A 18 1.16 13.86 -11.62
CA ALA A 18 2.46 14.16 -11.03
C ALA A 18 3.61 13.45 -11.74
N TYR A 19 3.43 12.18 -12.14
CA TYR A 19 4.48 11.34 -12.74
C TYR A 19 4.59 11.48 -14.26
N GLY A 20 3.49 11.85 -14.93
CA GLY A 20 3.41 12.05 -16.38
C GLY A 20 2.63 10.96 -17.11
N GLU A 21 2.60 11.07 -18.45
CA GLU A 21 1.91 10.11 -19.31
C GLU A 21 2.75 8.83 -19.49
N PRO A 22 2.11 7.64 -19.51
CA PRO A 22 2.79 6.40 -19.83
C PRO A 22 3.21 6.34 -21.31
N GLU A 23 4.29 5.64 -21.61
CA GLU A 23 4.70 5.39 -23.00
C GLU A 23 3.79 4.37 -23.68
N GLU A 24 3.19 3.48 -22.91
CA GLU A 24 2.31 2.43 -23.42
C GLU A 24 1.20 2.11 -22.41
N VAL A 25 0.01 1.83 -22.90
CA VAL A 25 -1.11 1.30 -22.12
C VAL A 25 -1.54 -0.03 -22.72
N VAL A 26 -1.41 -1.10 -21.95
CA VAL A 26 -1.79 -2.46 -22.35
C VAL A 26 -3.11 -2.84 -21.71
N LYS A 27 -4.09 -3.26 -22.53
CA LYS A 27 -5.37 -3.81 -22.06
C LYS A 27 -5.40 -5.31 -22.34
N ASP A 28 -5.55 -6.11 -21.30
CA ASP A 28 -5.60 -7.57 -21.41
C ASP A 28 -6.55 -8.15 -20.35
N ARG A 29 -7.57 -8.92 -20.76
CA ARG A 29 -8.50 -9.66 -19.88
C ARG A 29 -9.14 -8.82 -18.76
N GLY A 30 -9.45 -7.56 -19.05
CA GLY A 30 -10.02 -6.64 -18.06
C GLY A 30 -9.00 -5.89 -17.20
N PHE A 31 -7.71 -6.18 -17.36
CA PHE A 31 -6.64 -5.38 -16.78
C PHE A 31 -6.21 -4.27 -17.73
N GLU A 32 -5.89 -3.12 -17.15
CA GLU A 32 -5.26 -2.01 -17.86
C GLU A 32 -3.94 -1.66 -17.15
N VAL A 33 -2.82 -1.81 -17.84
CA VAL A 33 -1.49 -1.58 -17.31
C VAL A 33 -0.85 -0.42 -18.04
N SER A 34 -0.49 0.62 -17.30
CA SER A 34 0.30 1.75 -17.78
C SER A 34 1.79 1.46 -17.60
N ILE A 35 2.56 1.57 -18.69
CA ILE A 35 3.99 1.23 -18.71
C ILE A 35 4.81 2.51 -18.88
N TYR A 36 5.73 2.73 -17.95
CA TYR A 36 6.70 3.83 -17.96
C TYR A 36 8.10 3.25 -18.06
N LYS A 37 8.90 3.72 -19.03
CA LYS A 37 10.28 3.30 -19.21
C LYS A 37 11.20 4.42 -18.80
N LYS A 38 12.06 4.16 -17.84
CA LYS A 38 13.11 5.06 -17.35
C LYS A 38 14.47 4.40 -17.59
N ASP A 39 15.55 5.16 -17.48
CA ASP A 39 16.91 4.65 -17.78
C ASP A 39 17.28 3.41 -16.92
N ARG A 40 16.82 3.35 -15.68
CA ARG A 40 17.19 2.32 -14.69
C ARG A 40 16.13 1.25 -14.49
N TYR A 41 14.85 1.56 -14.74
CA TYR A 41 13.73 0.64 -14.48
C TYR A 41 12.60 0.80 -15.50
N SER A 42 11.77 -0.22 -15.59
CA SER A 42 10.45 -0.14 -16.20
C SER A 42 9.40 -0.28 -15.10
N LEU A 43 8.43 0.62 -15.06
CA LEU A 43 7.35 0.64 -14.09
C LEU A 43 6.05 0.19 -14.77
N TYR A 44 5.42 -0.83 -14.20
CA TYR A 44 4.16 -1.41 -14.66
C TYR A 44 3.10 -1.05 -13.63
N VAL A 45 2.27 -0.07 -13.94
CA VAL A 45 1.26 0.48 -13.02
C VAL A 45 -0.12 -0.04 -13.35
N ILE A 46 -0.81 -0.55 -12.34
CA ILE A 46 -2.19 -1.02 -12.45
C ILE A 46 -3.05 -0.40 -11.34
N SER A 47 -4.24 0.10 -11.72
CA SER A 47 -5.25 0.49 -10.74
C SER A 47 -6.08 -0.74 -10.38
N SER A 48 -6.04 -1.13 -9.10
CA SER A 48 -6.77 -2.32 -8.63
C SER A 48 -8.23 -2.04 -8.31
N GLY A 49 -8.57 -0.79 -7.99
CA GLY A 49 -9.75 -0.50 -7.19
C GLY A 49 -9.52 -0.84 -5.72
N GLU A 50 -10.53 -0.62 -4.90
CA GLU A 50 -10.48 -0.81 -3.46
C GLU A 50 -10.57 -2.29 -3.08
N GLY A 51 -9.83 -2.70 -2.06
CA GLY A 51 -9.96 -3.97 -1.38
C GLY A 51 -8.85 -4.99 -1.67
N GLU A 52 -8.73 -5.95 -0.76
CA GLU A 52 -7.66 -6.97 -0.77
C GLU A 52 -7.74 -7.92 -1.95
N VAL A 53 -8.95 -8.33 -2.36
CA VAL A 53 -9.13 -9.27 -3.47
C VAL A 53 -8.71 -8.65 -4.80
N PRO A 54 -9.19 -7.46 -5.21
CA PRO A 54 -8.72 -6.81 -6.42
C PRO A 54 -7.22 -6.54 -6.41
N ALA A 55 -6.68 -6.07 -5.28
CA ALA A 55 -5.25 -5.80 -5.13
C ALA A 55 -4.40 -7.07 -5.27
N SER A 56 -4.84 -8.19 -4.69
CA SER A 56 -4.18 -9.50 -4.84
C SER A 56 -4.17 -9.98 -6.29
N ILE A 57 -5.30 -9.88 -6.99
CA ILE A 57 -5.43 -10.29 -8.40
C ILE A 57 -4.49 -9.45 -9.28
N CYS A 58 -4.46 -8.13 -9.07
CA CYS A 58 -3.58 -7.24 -9.82
C CYS A 58 -2.11 -7.51 -9.53
N THR A 59 -1.76 -7.80 -8.27
CA THR A 59 -0.40 -8.17 -7.87
C THR A 59 0.05 -9.45 -8.59
N GLN A 60 -0.77 -10.51 -8.55
CA GLN A 60 -0.47 -11.76 -9.22
C GLN A 60 -0.34 -11.58 -10.74
N TYR A 61 -1.24 -10.78 -11.34
CA TYR A 61 -1.19 -10.51 -12.77
C TYR A 61 0.12 -9.82 -13.19
N LEU A 62 0.59 -8.80 -12.44
CA LEU A 62 1.86 -8.14 -12.74
C LEU A 62 3.06 -9.09 -12.60
N ILE A 63 3.04 -9.95 -11.60
CA ILE A 63 4.10 -10.96 -11.39
C ILE A 63 4.15 -11.94 -12.57
N ASP A 64 3.01 -12.53 -12.95
CA ASP A 64 2.95 -13.57 -13.97
C ASP A 64 3.16 -13.01 -15.39
N LYS A 65 2.58 -11.86 -15.69
CA LYS A 65 2.59 -11.31 -17.05
C LYS A 65 3.89 -10.59 -17.40
N TYR A 66 4.43 -9.82 -16.44
CA TYR A 66 5.58 -8.95 -16.70
C TYR A 66 6.86 -9.42 -16.01
N ASN A 67 6.80 -10.44 -15.16
CA ASN A 67 7.92 -10.93 -14.36
C ASN A 67 8.57 -9.77 -13.57
N VAL A 68 7.74 -9.01 -12.85
CA VAL A 68 8.23 -7.90 -12.02
C VAL A 68 9.09 -8.45 -10.87
N GLU A 69 10.17 -7.75 -10.55
CA GLU A 69 11.16 -8.16 -9.56
C GLU A 69 10.83 -7.66 -8.16
N MET A 70 9.92 -6.70 -8.07
CA MET A 70 9.38 -6.16 -6.82
C MET A 70 8.00 -5.55 -7.05
N ILE A 71 7.22 -5.49 -5.97
CA ILE A 71 5.94 -4.78 -5.94
C ILE A 71 6.10 -3.50 -5.11
N LEU A 72 5.60 -2.42 -5.64
CA LEU A 72 5.45 -1.15 -4.95
C LEU A 72 3.97 -0.83 -4.82
N ASN A 73 3.51 -0.59 -3.60
CA ASN A 73 2.17 -0.08 -3.36
C ASN A 73 2.26 1.35 -2.86
N TYR A 74 1.51 2.20 -3.53
CA TYR A 74 1.35 3.60 -3.22
C TYR A 74 -0.13 3.88 -2.99
N GLY A 75 -0.46 4.71 -2.01
CA GLY A 75 -1.85 5.08 -1.75
C GLY A 75 -2.04 5.91 -0.48
N VAL A 76 -3.25 6.42 -0.33
CA VAL A 76 -3.68 7.19 0.84
C VAL A 76 -4.20 6.27 1.94
N VAL A 77 -4.10 6.72 3.20
CA VAL A 77 -4.48 5.94 4.39
C VAL A 77 -5.10 6.80 5.47
N GLY A 78 -5.87 6.17 6.35
CA GLY A 78 -6.37 6.77 7.58
C GLY A 78 -5.40 6.61 8.76
N ALA A 79 -5.22 7.66 9.57
CA ALA A 79 -4.50 7.59 10.84
C ALA A 79 -5.36 6.95 11.93
N LEU A 80 -4.76 6.07 12.73
CA LEU A 80 -5.40 5.39 13.85
C LEU A 80 -5.12 6.06 15.21
N SER A 81 -4.32 7.11 15.23
CA SER A 81 -4.03 7.90 16.42
C SER A 81 -3.87 9.39 16.08
N ASP A 82 -3.95 10.24 17.09
CA ASP A 82 -3.76 11.68 16.98
C ASP A 82 -2.30 12.12 16.79
N LYS A 83 -1.37 11.17 16.84
CA LYS A 83 0.07 11.42 16.64
C LYS A 83 0.44 11.63 15.17
N LEU A 84 -0.42 11.20 14.26
CA LEU A 84 -0.17 11.24 12.83
C LEU A 84 -1.05 12.31 12.16
N GLY A 85 -0.39 13.32 11.60
CA GLY A 85 -1.05 14.42 10.92
C GLY A 85 -1.29 14.15 9.43
N HIS A 86 -2.16 14.95 8.83
CA HIS A 86 -2.44 14.94 7.40
C HIS A 86 -1.18 15.18 6.55
N ALA A 87 -1.15 14.57 5.35
CA ALA A 87 -0.06 14.65 4.37
C ALA A 87 1.31 14.10 4.83
N LEU A 88 1.36 13.46 6.01
CA LEU A 88 2.57 12.77 6.45
C LEU A 88 2.76 11.51 5.58
N THR A 89 3.87 11.47 4.84
CA THR A 89 4.27 10.27 4.10
C THR A 89 5.04 9.33 5.02
N CYS A 90 4.74 8.05 4.93
CA CYS A 90 5.32 7.00 5.76
C CYS A 90 5.63 5.74 4.95
N VAL A 91 6.48 4.88 5.51
CA VAL A 91 6.78 3.56 4.98
C VAL A 91 6.24 2.50 5.93
N VAL A 92 5.56 1.49 5.36
CA VAL A 92 4.97 0.42 6.17
C VAL A 92 6.03 -0.64 6.47
N LYS A 93 6.29 -0.86 7.76
CA LYS A 93 7.23 -1.90 8.22
C LYS A 93 6.56 -3.26 8.44
N GLU A 94 5.28 -3.26 8.82
CA GLU A 94 4.51 -4.45 9.13
C GLU A 94 3.04 -4.24 8.77
N VAL A 95 2.36 -5.30 8.34
CA VAL A 95 0.93 -5.30 8.03
C VAL A 95 0.21 -6.31 8.92
N VAL A 96 -0.93 -5.93 9.47
CA VAL A 96 -1.89 -6.80 10.16
C VAL A 96 -3.16 -6.86 9.32
N ASP A 97 -3.56 -8.05 8.88
CA ASP A 97 -4.87 -8.29 8.28
C ASP A 97 -5.93 -8.35 9.39
N TYR A 98 -6.35 -7.19 9.89
CA TYR A 98 -7.16 -7.08 11.09
C TYR A 98 -8.59 -7.63 10.95
N ARG A 99 -9.01 -7.95 9.72
CA ARG A 99 -10.33 -8.54 9.43
C ARG A 99 -10.29 -10.05 9.28
N PHE A 100 -9.14 -10.66 9.12
CA PHE A 100 -9.00 -12.10 9.06
C PHE A 100 -9.28 -12.74 10.43
N ASP A 101 -10.26 -13.62 10.51
CA ASP A 101 -10.65 -14.27 11.76
C ASP A 101 -10.97 -15.76 11.58
N THR A 102 -10.08 -16.61 12.05
CA THR A 102 -10.28 -18.06 12.17
C THR A 102 -10.19 -18.51 13.64
N SER A 103 -10.30 -17.58 14.58
CA SER A 103 -10.10 -17.85 16.02
C SER A 103 -11.04 -18.91 16.59
N ALA A 104 -12.25 -19.00 16.06
CA ALA A 104 -13.23 -20.04 16.46
C ALA A 104 -12.76 -21.46 16.09
N ILE A 105 -11.99 -21.61 15.03
CA ILE A 105 -11.49 -22.90 14.49
C ILE A 105 -10.08 -23.19 14.99
N ASP A 106 -9.17 -22.26 14.71
CA ASP A 106 -7.72 -22.48 14.87
C ASP A 106 -7.20 -22.08 16.25
N LYS A 107 -8.00 -21.43 17.09
CA LYS A 107 -7.60 -20.92 18.42
C LYS A 107 -6.43 -19.92 18.37
N ILE A 108 -6.25 -19.24 17.24
CA ILE A 108 -5.25 -18.17 17.05
C ILE A 108 -5.92 -16.79 17.18
N PRO A 109 -5.17 -15.72 17.49
CA PRO A 109 -5.73 -14.37 17.56
C PRO A 109 -6.32 -13.92 16.22
N VAL A 110 -7.36 -13.06 16.29
CA VAL A 110 -7.84 -12.31 15.11
C VAL A 110 -6.69 -11.59 14.44
N GLY A 111 -6.69 -11.53 13.13
CA GLY A 111 -5.62 -10.92 12.32
C GLY A 111 -4.42 -11.81 12.05
N LYS A 112 -4.33 -12.96 12.69
CA LYS A 112 -3.18 -13.86 12.53
C LYS A 112 -3.45 -14.96 11.51
N HIS A 113 -2.69 -14.96 10.42
CA HIS A 113 -2.69 -16.07 9.47
C HIS A 113 -1.92 -17.30 10.01
N PRO A 114 -2.35 -18.53 9.69
CA PRO A 114 -1.57 -19.72 10.00
C PRO A 114 -0.13 -19.64 9.49
N ASN A 115 0.84 -20.00 10.33
CA ASN A 115 2.28 -20.00 10.01
C ASN A 115 2.92 -18.62 9.75
N LEU A 116 2.19 -17.52 9.94
CA LEU A 116 2.72 -16.17 9.87
C LEU A 116 2.66 -15.47 11.25
N PRO A 117 3.49 -14.46 11.53
CA PRO A 117 3.31 -13.62 12.70
C PRO A 117 2.01 -12.80 12.58
N LEU A 118 1.49 -12.26 13.68
CA LEU A 118 0.32 -11.37 13.66
C LEU A 118 0.60 -10.14 12.80
N ALA A 119 1.72 -9.46 13.04
CA ALA A 119 2.20 -8.37 12.23
C ALA A 119 3.21 -8.93 11.21
N ILE A 120 2.83 -8.99 9.95
CA ILE A 120 3.60 -9.58 8.86
C ILE A 120 4.61 -8.55 8.38
N PRO A 121 5.93 -8.80 8.44
CA PRO A 121 6.93 -7.83 8.03
C PRO A 121 6.93 -7.63 6.51
N THR A 122 7.14 -6.39 6.07
CA THR A 122 7.44 -6.03 4.70
C THR A 122 8.94 -6.25 4.40
N ASP A 123 9.37 -6.11 3.15
CA ASP A 123 10.77 -6.32 2.79
C ASP A 123 11.70 -5.27 3.41
N GLU A 124 12.61 -5.70 4.28
CA GLU A 124 13.52 -4.83 5.03
C GLU A 124 14.54 -4.13 4.11
N ASN A 125 15.02 -4.82 3.08
CA ASN A 125 16.02 -4.25 2.18
C ASN A 125 15.45 -3.10 1.35
N LEU A 126 14.22 -3.26 0.83
CA LEU A 126 13.53 -2.21 0.08
C LEU A 126 13.19 -1.03 1.00
N ARG A 127 12.77 -1.31 2.24
CA ARG A 127 12.47 -0.29 3.24
C ARG A 127 13.71 0.54 3.59
N ASN A 128 14.83 -0.13 3.87
CA ASN A 128 16.09 0.54 4.19
C ASN A 128 16.57 1.44 3.04
N LYS A 129 16.49 0.98 1.80
CA LYS A 129 16.79 1.82 0.63
C LYS A 129 15.90 3.06 0.53
N ALA A 130 14.60 2.93 0.80
CA ALA A 130 13.71 4.08 0.83
C ALA A 130 14.09 5.08 1.92
N LEU A 131 14.45 4.59 3.12
CA LEU A 131 14.87 5.41 4.26
C LEU A 131 16.23 6.09 4.07
N GLU A 132 17.14 5.51 3.27
CA GLU A 132 18.41 6.14 2.90
C GLU A 132 18.19 7.41 2.04
N VAL A 133 17.11 7.45 1.27
CA VAL A 133 16.79 8.54 0.34
C VAL A 133 15.96 9.62 1.01
N VAL A 134 14.94 9.20 1.77
CA VAL A 134 13.99 10.11 2.42
C VAL A 134 13.74 9.63 3.85
N PRO A 135 13.88 10.49 4.86
CA PRO A 135 13.58 10.14 6.25
C PRO A 135 12.06 9.99 6.44
N LEU A 136 11.54 8.77 6.23
CA LEU A 136 10.14 8.43 6.41
C LEU A 136 9.88 7.85 7.80
N LEU A 137 8.68 8.08 8.32
CA LEU A 137 8.22 7.39 9.52
C LEU A 137 7.90 5.94 9.18
N GLU A 138 8.45 4.98 9.93
CA GLU A 138 8.06 3.59 9.85
C GLU A 138 6.80 3.33 10.66
N VAL A 139 5.78 2.76 10.00
CA VAL A 139 4.46 2.52 10.60
C VAL A 139 4.02 1.06 10.48
N ARG A 140 3.15 0.62 11.38
CA ARG A 140 2.39 -0.63 11.25
C ARG A 140 1.01 -0.32 10.66
N CYS A 141 0.62 -1.07 9.64
CA CYS A 141 -0.63 -0.90 8.91
C CYS A 141 -1.66 -1.96 9.32
N ALA A 142 -2.88 -1.54 9.61
CA ALA A 142 -4.05 -2.39 9.68
C ALA A 142 -4.69 -2.43 8.29
N SER A 143 -4.72 -3.60 7.63
CA SER A 143 -5.35 -3.80 6.34
C SER A 143 -6.64 -4.60 6.49
N GLY A 144 -7.66 -4.29 5.68
CA GLY A 144 -8.92 -5.05 5.67
C GLY A 144 -10.02 -4.33 4.90
N ASP A 145 -10.88 -5.08 4.23
CA ASP A 145 -11.93 -4.61 3.32
C ASP A 145 -12.99 -3.74 4.02
N ARG A 146 -12.58 -2.60 4.56
CA ARG A 146 -13.46 -1.64 5.20
C ARG A 146 -12.82 -0.26 5.33
N PHE A 147 -13.54 0.77 4.89
CA PHE A 147 -13.22 2.16 5.22
C PHE A 147 -13.59 2.43 6.70
N VAL A 148 -12.61 2.78 7.52
CA VAL A 148 -12.80 3.05 8.96
C VAL A 148 -12.99 4.55 9.17
N ASP A 149 -14.24 4.98 9.30
CA ASP A 149 -14.64 6.39 9.47
C ASP A 149 -14.71 6.82 10.95
N ASN A 150 -15.11 5.92 11.84
CA ASN A 150 -15.42 6.23 13.22
C ASN A 150 -14.15 6.33 14.09
N PRO A 151 -13.90 7.46 14.82
CA PRO A 151 -12.73 7.61 15.68
C PRO A 151 -12.58 6.53 16.76
N LYS A 152 -13.68 6.09 17.36
CA LYS A 152 -13.63 5.03 18.39
C LYS A 152 -13.24 3.68 17.81
N GLU A 153 -13.61 3.41 16.56
CA GLU A 153 -13.20 2.20 15.86
C GLU A 153 -11.71 2.28 15.49
N LYS A 154 -11.25 3.43 15.01
CA LYS A 154 -9.82 3.71 14.77
C LYS A 154 -8.98 3.49 16.03
N GLU A 155 -9.39 4.06 17.16
CA GLU A 155 -8.74 3.86 18.47
C GLU A 155 -8.74 2.40 18.92
N ALA A 156 -9.86 1.67 18.68
CA ALA A 156 -9.95 0.26 19.03
C ALA A 156 -8.95 -0.59 18.21
N ILE A 157 -8.85 -0.37 16.89
CA ILE A 157 -7.88 -1.04 16.01
C ILE A 157 -6.44 -0.73 16.47
N ASN A 158 -6.13 0.54 16.74
CA ASN A 158 -4.82 0.92 17.27
C ASN A 158 -4.49 0.18 18.56
N LYS A 159 -5.42 0.16 19.51
CA LYS A 159 -5.24 -0.49 20.82
C LYS A 159 -5.07 -2.00 20.72
N GLU A 160 -5.87 -2.64 19.87
CA GLU A 160 -5.91 -4.11 19.74
C GLU A 160 -4.68 -4.65 18.97
N PHE A 161 -4.33 -4.01 17.85
CA PHE A 161 -3.31 -4.51 16.93
C PHE A 161 -2.00 -3.72 16.98
N GLY A 162 -1.95 -2.59 17.70
CA GLY A 162 -0.80 -1.70 17.74
C GLY A 162 -0.48 -1.09 16.37
N CYS A 163 -1.49 -0.91 15.50
CA CYS A 163 -1.34 -0.33 14.18
C CYS A 163 -1.45 1.20 14.24
N ASP A 164 -0.69 1.87 13.40
CA ASP A 164 -0.60 3.34 13.33
C ASP A 164 -1.54 3.93 12.29
N ILE A 165 -1.76 3.17 11.20
CA ILE A 165 -2.58 3.54 10.02
C ILE A 165 -3.50 2.39 9.62
N CYS A 166 -4.55 2.70 8.83
CA CYS A 166 -5.44 1.70 8.23
C CYS A 166 -5.73 1.98 6.75
N GLU A 167 -5.92 0.89 5.99
CA GLU A 167 -6.31 0.90 4.57
C GLU A 167 -6.90 -0.46 4.17
N MET A 168 -7.06 -0.74 2.87
CA MET A 168 -7.88 -1.86 2.38
C MET A 168 -7.15 -2.83 1.41
N GLU A 169 -5.84 -2.70 1.15
CA GLU A 169 -5.15 -3.44 0.07
C GLU A 169 -3.86 -4.17 0.51
N ALA A 170 -3.16 -3.63 1.50
CA ALA A 170 -1.78 -4.04 1.83
C ALA A 170 -1.66 -5.51 2.23
N ALA A 171 -2.64 -6.08 2.94
CA ALA A 171 -2.58 -7.51 3.30
C ALA A 171 -2.68 -8.39 2.06
N GLY A 172 -3.60 -8.09 1.15
CA GLY A 172 -3.75 -8.83 -0.10
C GLY A 172 -2.49 -8.77 -0.97
N ILE A 173 -1.90 -7.58 -1.10
CA ILE A 173 -0.64 -7.39 -1.85
C ILE A 173 0.50 -8.15 -1.18
N LEU A 174 0.69 -7.99 0.12
CA LEU A 174 1.80 -8.59 0.86
C LEU A 174 1.73 -10.11 0.87
N LEU A 175 0.55 -10.69 1.13
CA LEU A 175 0.36 -12.14 1.12
C LEU A 175 0.60 -12.75 -0.27
N THR A 176 0.16 -12.06 -1.33
CA THR A 176 0.43 -12.47 -2.72
C THR A 176 1.94 -12.39 -3.03
N SER A 177 2.60 -11.32 -2.62
CA SER A 177 4.04 -11.11 -2.83
C SER A 177 4.86 -12.16 -2.11
N LEU A 178 4.56 -12.46 -0.84
CA LEU A 178 5.21 -13.52 -0.06
C LEU A 178 5.06 -14.90 -0.72
N ARG A 179 3.87 -15.20 -1.24
CA ARG A 179 3.60 -16.48 -1.93
C ARG A 179 4.44 -16.68 -3.18
N ASN A 180 4.76 -15.59 -3.85
CA ASN A 180 5.56 -15.57 -5.07
C ASN A 180 7.05 -15.31 -4.84
N ASN A 181 7.50 -15.09 -3.59
CA ASN A 181 8.85 -14.67 -3.24
C ASN A 181 9.27 -13.37 -3.96
N VAL A 182 8.34 -12.45 -4.18
CA VAL A 182 8.59 -11.13 -4.76
C VAL A 182 8.55 -10.11 -3.63
N PRO A 183 9.61 -9.32 -3.40
CA PRO A 183 9.63 -8.33 -2.32
C PRO A 183 8.62 -7.21 -2.57
N ALA A 184 8.02 -6.68 -1.49
CA ALA A 184 7.05 -5.61 -1.58
C ALA A 184 7.40 -4.43 -0.67
N LEU A 185 7.25 -3.20 -1.20
CA LEU A 185 7.42 -1.93 -0.51
C LEU A 185 6.10 -1.16 -0.52
N PHE A 186 5.74 -0.59 0.63
CA PHE A 186 4.50 0.17 0.80
C PHE A 186 4.83 1.59 1.25
N ILE A 187 4.57 2.56 0.39
CA ILE A 187 4.70 3.99 0.68
C ILE A 187 3.30 4.57 0.77
N LYS A 188 2.97 5.09 1.92
CA LYS A 188 1.61 5.57 2.22
C LYS A 188 1.64 7.03 2.68
N VAL A 189 0.54 7.73 2.46
CA VAL A 189 0.36 9.11 2.91
C VAL A 189 -0.97 9.27 3.63
N ILE A 190 -0.97 9.99 4.74
CA ILE A 190 -2.17 10.19 5.54
C ILE A 190 -3.11 11.17 4.85
N ALA A 191 -4.29 10.68 4.48
CA ALA A 191 -5.36 11.48 3.87
C ALA A 191 -6.43 11.89 4.88
N ASP A 192 -6.69 11.07 5.90
CA ASP A 192 -7.62 11.38 6.97
C ASP A 192 -7.02 11.08 8.34
N THR A 193 -7.15 12.04 9.24
CA THR A 193 -6.68 11.94 10.63
C THR A 193 -7.62 11.10 11.48
N LEU A 194 -7.28 10.87 12.75
CA LEU A 194 -8.12 10.12 13.70
C LEU A 194 -9.57 10.64 13.72
N PHE A 195 -9.76 11.96 13.65
CA PHE A 195 -11.07 12.60 13.73
C PHE A 195 -11.64 13.06 12.38
N GLY A 196 -10.88 12.97 11.30
CA GLY A 196 -11.24 13.52 9.99
C GLY A 196 -12.21 12.66 9.21
N GLY A 197 -11.98 11.35 9.18
CA GLY A 197 -12.82 10.36 8.50
C GLY A 197 -13.11 10.66 7.03
N ALA A 198 -14.29 10.23 6.54
CA ALA A 198 -14.67 10.33 5.14
C ALA A 198 -14.70 11.76 4.58
N ASN A 199 -15.06 12.74 5.40
CA ASN A 199 -15.10 14.15 4.95
C ASN A 199 -13.69 14.69 4.68
N GLU A 200 -12.74 14.42 5.56
CA GLU A 200 -11.34 14.82 5.37
C GLU A 200 -10.70 14.05 4.21
N TYR A 201 -10.98 12.76 4.09
CA TYR A 201 -10.56 11.94 2.96
C TYR A 201 -11.04 12.52 1.63
N ALA A 202 -12.32 12.86 1.49
CA ALA A 202 -12.89 13.43 0.28
C ALA A 202 -12.26 14.78 -0.10
N ASP A 203 -11.92 15.60 0.90
CA ASP A 203 -11.34 16.93 0.68
C ASP A 203 -9.84 16.89 0.35
N LYS A 204 -9.08 15.98 0.98
CA LYS A 204 -7.61 16.06 1.01
C LYS A 204 -6.86 14.93 0.34
N SER A 205 -7.50 13.79 0.02
CA SER A 205 -6.83 12.61 -0.52
C SER A 205 -6.03 12.87 -1.80
N GLN A 206 -6.60 13.63 -2.74
CA GLN A 206 -5.96 13.94 -4.02
C GLN A 206 -4.68 14.77 -3.84
N THR A 207 -4.71 15.76 -2.94
CA THR A 207 -3.53 16.60 -2.65
C THR A 207 -2.44 15.79 -1.96
N ALA A 208 -2.79 14.97 -0.96
CA ALA A 208 -1.87 14.09 -0.27
C ALA A 208 -1.22 13.10 -1.24
N ALA A 209 -2.00 12.50 -2.13
CA ALA A 209 -1.51 11.58 -3.15
C ALA A 209 -0.48 12.23 -4.08
N LYS A 210 -0.72 13.44 -4.57
CA LYS A 210 0.24 14.18 -5.43
C LYS A 210 1.56 14.46 -4.72
N GLU A 211 1.53 14.88 -3.47
CA GLU A 211 2.75 15.14 -2.69
C GLU A 211 3.56 13.85 -2.47
N CYS A 212 2.88 12.74 -2.18
CA CYS A 212 3.52 11.44 -2.02
C CYS A 212 4.19 10.96 -3.31
N THR A 213 3.62 11.24 -4.49
CA THR A 213 4.19 10.81 -5.77
C THR A 213 5.59 11.38 -6.01
N LYS A 214 5.87 12.61 -5.56
CA LYS A 214 7.20 13.22 -5.67
C LYS A 214 8.24 12.46 -4.84
N ILE A 215 7.87 12.04 -3.64
CA ILE A 215 8.71 11.24 -2.75
C ILE A 215 8.94 9.87 -3.36
N LEU A 216 7.89 9.27 -3.91
CA LEU A 216 7.91 7.95 -4.53
C LEU A 216 8.85 7.89 -5.74
N GLU A 217 8.83 8.90 -6.61
CA GLU A 217 9.74 9.00 -7.77
C GLU A 217 11.20 8.98 -7.32
N HIS A 218 11.52 9.76 -6.29
CA HIS A 218 12.88 9.82 -5.74
C HIS A 218 13.34 8.47 -5.15
N ILE A 219 12.45 7.74 -4.50
CA ILE A 219 12.72 6.39 -4.00
C ILE A 219 12.96 5.41 -5.16
N MET A 220 12.11 5.42 -6.19
CA MET A 220 12.23 4.50 -7.33
C MET A 220 13.56 4.63 -8.09
N ASP A 221 14.11 5.83 -8.15
CA ASP A 221 15.42 6.07 -8.80
C ASP A 221 16.59 5.39 -8.09
N THR A 222 16.39 4.95 -6.84
CA THR A 222 17.44 4.29 -6.03
C THR A 222 17.19 2.79 -5.83
N LEU A 223 15.97 2.32 -6.09
CA LEU A 223 15.62 0.89 -6.01
C LEU A 223 16.27 0.11 -7.16
#